data_38d606ecc4d38c40fb800aec450132f4
#
_entry.id   38d606ecc4d38c40fb800aec450132f4
#
_cell.length_a   1.000
_cell.length_b   1.000
_cell.length_c   1.000
_cell.angle_alpha   90.00
_cell.angle_beta   90.00
_cell.angle_gamma   90.00
#
_symmetry.space_group_name_H-M   'P 1'
#
loop_
_entity.id
_entity.type
_entity.pdbx_description
1 polymer ?
#
loop_
_entity_poly.entity_id
_entity_poly.type
_entity_poly.pdbx_seq_one_letter_code
_entity_poly.pdbx_strand_id
1 'polypeptide(L)'
;MTAPDEKTLATLTKLFEEEFGPIGNRQVLYVHAPGRSEISGNHTDHEGGHVIAGSLDVAVDGIAVATDTNKIRVADEGYPTFEITLDTLDIQASEKGTSASLVRGMAHEIAALGVEPQGFDFAFTCSVPSGGGLSSSAAVEAAYGRAMETLWGAPAIEPVALAQMSQRTENNYYDKPCGLMDQAAVCLGGLAYMDFEDQAQPKTQKLELNFEDHGYALVLVKVGADHVAATDDYAAVPREMQDVAAEFGKARLCEVNVADFDAKLPELRAKLGDRACLRAVHYWYENGLVDKRWAALNAGDIDQFLVLTRESGASSAMYLQNVVAKLGSEQPSMYALALAEHVLDGRGAVRIHGGGFGGTIQAFVPLDLVDTFIAKMNGWLGEGSARHYAISDKGAYAAWL
;
A
#
# COMPACT_ATOMS: atom_id res chain seq x y z
N MET A 1 17.96 13.74 4.63
CA MET A 1 17.98 12.26 4.52
C MET A 1 18.81 11.77 5.68
N THR A 2 18.30 10.85 6.46
CA THR A 2 18.96 10.37 7.68
C THR A 2 19.60 9.02 7.39
N ALA A 3 20.85 8.81 7.83
CA ALA A 3 21.49 7.51 7.86
C ALA A 3 20.66 6.54 8.74
N PRO A 4 20.75 5.22 8.52
CA PRO A 4 20.12 4.24 9.40
C PRO A 4 20.72 4.32 10.80
N ASP A 5 20.02 3.78 11.79
CA ASP A 5 20.61 3.59 13.12
C ASP A 5 21.74 2.53 13.05
N GLU A 6 22.62 2.58 14.07
CA GLU A 6 23.81 1.71 14.11
C GLU A 6 23.46 0.22 14.08
N LYS A 7 22.33 -0.20 14.67
CA LYS A 7 21.91 -1.60 14.72
C LYS A 7 21.44 -2.05 13.35
N THR A 8 20.62 -1.26 12.67
CA THR A 8 20.17 -1.52 11.30
C THR A 8 21.35 -1.62 10.35
N LEU A 9 22.29 -0.65 10.42
CA LEU A 9 23.48 -0.67 9.57
C LEU A 9 24.35 -1.92 9.83
N ALA A 10 24.57 -2.31 11.10
CA ALA A 10 25.32 -3.50 11.44
C ALA A 10 24.68 -4.79 10.89
N THR A 11 23.33 -4.89 10.99
CA THR A 11 22.59 -6.04 10.44
C THR A 11 22.75 -6.12 8.92
N LEU A 12 22.56 -5.00 8.21
CA LEU A 12 22.69 -4.94 6.75
C LEU A 12 24.11 -5.24 6.28
N THR A 13 25.12 -4.69 6.96
CA THR A 13 26.53 -4.96 6.65
C THR A 13 26.85 -6.45 6.80
N LYS A 14 26.38 -7.05 7.90
CA LYS A 14 26.57 -8.49 8.14
C LYS A 14 25.92 -9.33 7.04
N LEU A 15 24.65 -9.07 6.71
CA LEU A 15 23.94 -9.78 5.65
C LEU A 15 24.66 -9.64 4.31
N PHE A 16 25.08 -8.41 3.97
CA PHE A 16 25.81 -8.15 2.73
C PHE A 16 27.12 -8.94 2.65
N GLU A 17 27.91 -8.91 3.72
CA GLU A 17 29.22 -9.59 3.73
C GLU A 17 29.10 -11.12 3.75
N GLU A 18 28.07 -11.68 4.37
CA GLU A 18 27.76 -13.11 4.34
C GLU A 18 27.39 -13.59 2.92
N GLU A 19 26.62 -12.80 2.15
CA GLU A 19 26.12 -13.19 0.84
C GLU A 19 27.05 -12.81 -0.33
N PHE A 20 27.74 -11.66 -0.22
CA PHE A 20 28.49 -11.08 -1.34
C PHE A 20 29.98 -10.91 -1.06
N GLY A 21 30.42 -11.18 0.17
CA GLY A 21 31.80 -10.97 0.61
C GLY A 21 32.06 -9.54 1.12
N PRO A 22 33.28 -9.28 1.59
CA PRO A 22 33.60 -8.05 2.31
C PRO A 22 33.40 -6.79 1.46
N ILE A 23 32.80 -5.77 2.07
CA ILE A 23 32.59 -4.47 1.42
C ILE A 23 33.92 -3.76 1.15
N GLY A 24 34.88 -3.83 2.07
CA GLY A 24 36.17 -3.16 1.96
C GLY A 24 36.05 -1.64 1.90
N ASN A 25 36.71 -1.01 0.92
CA ASN A 25 36.71 0.46 0.75
C ASN A 25 35.68 0.93 -0.29
N ARG A 26 34.73 0.07 -0.70
CA ARG A 26 33.70 0.45 -1.68
C ARG A 26 32.69 1.43 -1.03
N GLN A 27 32.14 2.33 -1.83
CA GLN A 27 31.07 3.19 -1.38
C GLN A 27 29.80 2.39 -1.15
N VAL A 28 29.10 2.69 -0.06
CA VAL A 28 27.86 2.02 0.33
C VAL A 28 26.71 3.00 0.20
N LEU A 29 25.70 2.59 -0.55
CA LEU A 29 24.45 3.32 -0.67
C LEU A 29 23.41 2.70 0.29
N TYR A 30 22.92 3.46 1.24
CA TYR A 30 21.77 3.07 2.04
C TYR A 30 20.48 3.39 1.29
N VAL A 31 19.51 2.49 1.37
CA VAL A 31 18.20 2.60 0.72
C VAL A 31 17.11 2.33 1.75
N HIS A 32 16.09 3.18 1.77
CA HIS A 32 14.92 3.06 2.64
C HIS A 32 13.64 3.19 1.84
N ALA A 33 12.67 2.31 2.07
CA ALA A 33 11.33 2.41 1.49
C ALA A 33 10.29 1.90 2.51
N PRO A 34 9.38 2.78 3.00
CA PRO A 34 8.42 2.42 4.04
C PRO A 34 7.32 1.50 3.52
N GLY A 35 6.65 0.79 4.44
CA GLY A 35 5.32 0.25 4.18
C GLY A 35 4.26 1.36 4.22
N ARG A 36 2.99 1.02 3.94
CA ARG A 36 1.89 2.00 3.94
C ARG A 36 0.62 1.45 4.56
N SER A 37 -0.23 2.33 5.04
CA SER A 37 -1.63 2.03 5.40
C SER A 37 -2.58 2.89 4.57
N GLU A 38 -3.64 2.28 4.02
CA GLU A 38 -4.78 3.04 3.51
C GLU A 38 -5.53 3.66 4.69
N ILE A 39 -5.64 4.98 4.72
CA ILE A 39 -6.35 5.72 5.76
C ILE A 39 -7.80 5.98 5.35
N SER A 40 -8.06 6.21 4.06
CA SER A 40 -9.38 6.50 3.48
C SER A 40 -9.42 6.17 2.00
N GLY A 41 -10.59 5.87 1.44
CA GLY A 41 -10.78 5.66 0.01
C GLY A 41 -10.81 4.18 -0.38
N ASN A 42 -11.55 3.39 0.38
CA ASN A 42 -11.65 1.95 0.15
C ASN A 42 -12.21 1.64 -1.24
N HIS A 43 -11.41 1.06 -2.13
CA HIS A 43 -11.75 0.74 -3.51
C HIS A 43 -12.19 1.92 -4.40
N THR A 44 -11.70 3.13 -4.14
CA THR A 44 -11.99 4.29 -5.00
C THR A 44 -10.92 4.54 -6.07
N ASP A 45 -9.69 4.14 -5.83
CA ASP A 45 -8.52 4.42 -6.67
C ASP A 45 -8.61 3.85 -8.10
N HIS A 46 -9.08 2.62 -8.25
CA HIS A 46 -9.24 1.98 -9.55
C HIS A 46 -10.35 2.59 -10.41
N GLU A 47 -11.28 3.33 -9.80
CA GLU A 47 -12.36 4.07 -10.48
C GLU A 47 -12.03 5.56 -10.66
N GLY A 48 -10.78 5.96 -10.41
CA GLY A 48 -10.34 7.35 -10.54
C GLY A 48 -10.77 8.23 -9.38
N GLY A 49 -10.95 7.66 -8.21
CA GLY A 49 -11.38 8.37 -7.02
C GLY A 49 -10.24 8.89 -6.15
N HIS A 50 -10.62 9.38 -4.98
CA HIS A 50 -9.74 9.97 -3.99
C HIS A 50 -9.38 8.96 -2.91
N VAL A 51 -8.15 9.05 -2.40
CA VAL A 51 -7.68 8.25 -1.27
C VAL A 51 -6.80 9.08 -0.34
N ILE A 52 -6.72 8.66 0.93
CA ILE A 52 -5.69 9.09 1.87
C ILE A 52 -4.93 7.85 2.27
N ALA A 53 -3.62 7.86 2.12
CA ALA A 53 -2.75 6.81 2.61
C ALA A 53 -1.59 7.40 3.41
N GLY A 54 -1.02 6.63 4.32
CA GLY A 54 0.11 7.04 5.14
C GLY A 54 1.26 6.05 5.05
N SER A 55 2.48 6.56 4.91
CA SER A 55 3.69 5.75 5.11
C SER A 55 3.81 5.37 6.59
N LEU A 56 4.33 4.19 6.86
CA LEU A 56 4.44 3.63 8.20
C LEU A 56 5.91 3.55 8.67
N ASP A 57 6.08 3.34 9.97
CA ASP A 57 7.36 3.11 10.66
C ASP A 57 7.94 1.70 10.47
N VAL A 58 7.45 0.97 9.49
CA VAL A 58 8.00 -0.31 9.01
C VAL A 58 8.47 -0.14 7.58
N ALA A 59 9.61 -0.74 7.22
CA ALA A 59 10.24 -0.46 5.95
C ALA A 59 11.03 -1.66 5.38
N VAL A 60 11.41 -1.51 4.13
CA VAL A 60 12.56 -2.15 3.51
C VAL A 60 13.74 -1.25 3.76
N ASP A 61 14.75 -1.75 4.46
CA ASP A 61 16.04 -1.10 4.68
C ASP A 61 17.14 -1.93 4.05
N GLY A 62 17.96 -1.33 3.20
CA GLY A 62 18.96 -2.06 2.46
C GLY A 62 20.25 -1.27 2.23
N ILE A 63 21.30 -1.97 1.85
CA ILE A 63 22.55 -1.38 1.35
C ILE A 63 22.89 -1.92 -0.03
N ALA A 64 23.29 -1.04 -0.92
CA ALA A 64 23.70 -1.36 -2.27
C ALA A 64 25.15 -0.97 -2.51
N VAL A 65 25.89 -1.79 -3.23
CA VAL A 65 27.29 -1.58 -3.57
C VAL A 65 27.51 -1.89 -5.05
N ALA A 66 28.01 -0.93 -5.82
CA ALA A 66 28.31 -1.11 -7.23
C ALA A 66 29.36 -2.22 -7.48
N THR A 67 29.23 -2.93 -8.59
CA THR A 67 30.14 -3.98 -9.02
C THR A 67 30.54 -3.78 -10.50
N ASP A 68 31.65 -4.39 -10.90
CA ASP A 68 32.09 -4.42 -12.30
C ASP A 68 31.43 -5.57 -13.11
N THR A 69 30.41 -6.20 -12.54
CA THR A 69 29.70 -7.32 -13.20
C THR A 69 28.51 -6.80 -14.00
N ASN A 70 28.05 -7.57 -14.99
CA ASN A 70 26.81 -7.29 -15.73
C ASN A 70 25.60 -7.95 -15.06
N LYS A 71 25.52 -7.85 -13.70
CA LYS A 71 24.47 -8.51 -12.91
C LYS A 71 24.01 -7.63 -11.77
N ILE A 72 22.74 -7.78 -11.39
CA ILE A 72 22.21 -7.35 -10.10
C ILE A 72 22.00 -8.61 -9.26
N ARG A 73 22.65 -8.67 -8.09
CA ARG A 73 22.45 -9.74 -7.12
C ARG A 73 21.70 -9.18 -5.90
N VAL A 74 20.72 -9.92 -5.44
CA VAL A 74 19.84 -9.48 -4.35
C VAL A 74 19.80 -10.53 -3.24
N ALA A 75 20.07 -10.08 -2.01
CA ALA A 75 19.92 -10.86 -0.79
C ALA A 75 18.80 -10.23 0.07
N ASP A 76 17.73 -10.97 0.26
CA ASP A 76 16.63 -10.65 1.19
C ASP A 76 16.79 -11.51 2.44
N GLU A 77 16.77 -10.91 3.63
CA GLU A 77 16.96 -11.64 4.88
C GLU A 77 15.94 -12.78 5.03
N GLY A 78 16.45 -14.01 5.15
CA GLY A 78 15.61 -15.20 5.32
C GLY A 78 15.13 -15.85 4.03
N TYR A 79 15.54 -15.35 2.85
CA TYR A 79 15.23 -15.91 1.55
C TYR A 79 16.50 -16.24 0.75
N PRO A 80 16.40 -17.16 -0.22
CA PRO A 80 17.54 -17.45 -1.09
C PRO A 80 17.98 -16.23 -1.91
N THR A 81 19.29 -15.96 -1.94
CA THR A 81 19.89 -14.95 -2.82
C THR A 81 19.62 -15.30 -4.28
N PHE A 82 19.28 -14.30 -5.08
CA PHE A 82 19.05 -14.46 -6.52
C PHE A 82 19.78 -13.39 -7.33
N GLU A 83 19.87 -13.59 -8.65
CA GLU A 83 20.49 -12.65 -9.55
C GLU A 83 19.68 -12.49 -10.85
N ILE A 84 19.81 -11.33 -11.48
CA ILE A 84 19.43 -11.08 -12.87
C ILE A 84 20.64 -10.61 -13.66
N THR A 85 20.69 -10.94 -14.97
CA THR A 85 21.66 -10.36 -15.90
C THR A 85 21.06 -9.11 -16.55
N LEU A 86 21.93 -8.15 -16.87
CA LEU A 86 21.56 -6.91 -17.56
C LEU A 86 21.66 -7.01 -19.09
N ASP A 87 21.92 -8.20 -19.65
CA ASP A 87 21.99 -8.44 -21.10
C ASP A 87 20.68 -8.14 -21.81
N THR A 88 19.57 -8.34 -21.10
CA THR A 88 18.22 -7.94 -21.55
C THR A 88 17.38 -7.53 -20.35
N LEU A 89 16.63 -6.45 -20.52
CA LEU A 89 15.64 -5.95 -19.56
C LEU A 89 14.21 -6.25 -20.01
N ASP A 90 14.03 -7.02 -21.09
CA ASP A 90 12.72 -7.46 -21.55
C ASP A 90 12.06 -8.42 -20.57
N ILE A 91 10.73 -8.49 -20.60
CA ILE A 91 9.94 -9.40 -19.76
C ILE A 91 10.37 -10.85 -20.00
N GLN A 92 10.72 -11.53 -18.91
CA GLN A 92 11.06 -12.96 -18.92
C GLN A 92 9.89 -13.78 -18.39
N ALA A 93 9.31 -14.63 -19.22
CA ALA A 93 8.16 -15.45 -18.82
C ALA A 93 8.44 -16.38 -17.62
N SER A 94 9.71 -16.81 -17.46
CA SER A 94 10.15 -17.64 -16.33
C SER A 94 10.24 -16.89 -15.00
N GLU A 95 10.29 -15.55 -15.03
CA GLU A 95 10.41 -14.71 -13.84
C GLU A 95 9.06 -14.19 -13.33
N LYS A 96 7.98 -14.35 -14.09
CA LYS A 96 6.64 -13.89 -13.68
C LYS A 96 6.27 -14.39 -12.29
N GLY A 97 5.77 -13.48 -11.44
CA GLY A 97 5.42 -13.79 -10.04
C GLY A 97 6.61 -14.00 -9.10
N THR A 98 7.83 -13.63 -9.51
CA THR A 98 9.03 -13.73 -8.69
C THR A 98 9.66 -12.35 -8.41
N SER A 99 10.48 -12.25 -7.36
CA SER A 99 11.22 -11.02 -7.04
C SER A 99 12.18 -10.59 -8.16
N ALA A 100 12.70 -11.53 -8.97
CA ALA A 100 13.56 -11.25 -10.12
C ALA A 100 12.84 -10.37 -11.17
N SER A 101 11.55 -10.61 -11.41
CA SER A 101 10.78 -9.79 -12.33
C SER A 101 10.61 -8.35 -11.86
N LEU A 102 10.49 -8.11 -10.55
CA LEU A 102 10.42 -6.77 -9.99
C LEU A 102 11.75 -6.00 -10.18
N VAL A 103 12.88 -6.66 -9.94
CA VAL A 103 14.21 -6.07 -10.20
C VAL A 103 14.37 -5.73 -11.67
N ARG A 104 14.01 -6.66 -12.57
CA ARG A 104 14.14 -6.47 -14.03
C ARG A 104 13.22 -5.36 -14.54
N GLY A 105 11.98 -5.30 -14.06
CA GLY A 105 11.03 -4.26 -14.43
C GLY A 105 11.50 -2.87 -13.98
N MET A 106 11.95 -2.73 -12.74
CA MET A 106 12.51 -1.47 -12.27
C MET A 106 13.78 -1.09 -13.04
N ALA A 107 14.66 -2.05 -13.37
CA ALA A 107 15.84 -1.81 -14.20
C ALA A 107 15.45 -1.30 -15.61
N HIS A 108 14.40 -1.87 -16.22
CA HIS A 108 13.86 -1.40 -17.49
C HIS A 108 13.37 0.05 -17.40
N GLU A 109 12.56 0.34 -16.39
CA GLU A 109 11.97 1.68 -16.20
C GLU A 109 13.05 2.76 -15.98
N ILE A 110 14.07 2.47 -15.17
CA ILE A 110 15.17 3.41 -14.90
C ILE A 110 16.07 3.57 -16.14
N ALA A 111 16.40 2.48 -16.84
CA ALA A 111 17.20 2.54 -18.07
C ALA A 111 16.49 3.35 -19.18
N ALA A 112 15.15 3.32 -19.23
CA ALA A 112 14.35 4.10 -20.16
C ALA A 112 14.51 5.64 -19.98
N LEU A 113 15.08 6.09 -18.85
CA LEU A 113 15.48 7.49 -18.66
C LEU A 113 16.77 7.87 -19.41
N GLY A 114 17.38 6.93 -20.14
CA GLY A 114 18.59 7.15 -20.95
C GLY A 114 19.89 6.95 -20.18
N VAL A 115 19.87 6.22 -19.08
CA VAL A 115 21.07 5.86 -18.31
C VAL A 115 21.51 4.42 -18.63
N GLU A 116 22.81 4.17 -18.52
CA GLU A 116 23.40 2.85 -18.76
C GLU A 116 23.27 1.99 -17.51
N PRO A 117 22.62 0.82 -17.57
CA PRO A 117 22.52 -0.11 -16.46
C PRO A 117 23.90 -0.60 -16.00
N GLN A 118 24.12 -0.63 -14.69
CA GLN A 118 25.36 -1.10 -14.06
C GLN A 118 25.05 -2.16 -13.02
N GLY A 119 25.95 -3.14 -12.89
CA GLY A 119 25.82 -4.19 -11.88
C GLY A 119 25.99 -3.67 -10.46
N PHE A 120 25.25 -4.26 -9.54
CA PHE A 120 25.41 -4.00 -8.10
C PHE A 120 24.92 -5.18 -7.27
N ASP A 121 25.36 -5.23 -6.04
CA ASP A 121 24.89 -6.14 -5.01
C ASP A 121 23.99 -5.36 -4.06
N PHE A 122 22.82 -5.91 -3.71
CA PHE A 122 21.85 -5.31 -2.83
C PHE A 122 21.42 -6.28 -1.74
N ALA A 123 21.72 -5.96 -0.49
CA ALA A 123 21.25 -6.69 0.69
C ALA A 123 20.25 -5.86 1.46
N PHE A 124 19.11 -6.43 1.82
CA PHE A 124 18.05 -5.73 2.55
C PHE A 124 17.34 -6.59 3.58
N THR A 125 16.76 -5.95 4.55
CA THR A 125 15.81 -6.52 5.51
C THR A 125 14.44 -5.88 5.29
N CYS A 126 13.37 -6.62 5.57
CA CYS A 126 12.01 -6.14 5.41
C CYS A 126 11.22 -6.28 6.71
N SER A 127 10.93 -5.17 7.38
CA SER A 127 10.06 -5.15 8.56
C SER A 127 8.57 -4.98 8.21
N VAL A 128 8.23 -4.79 6.92
CA VAL A 128 6.85 -4.71 6.43
C VAL A 128 6.22 -6.10 6.46
N PRO A 129 5.18 -6.35 7.25
CA PRO A 129 4.58 -7.69 7.37
C PRO A 129 4.02 -8.21 6.05
N SER A 130 4.44 -9.40 5.63
CA SER A 130 3.87 -10.09 4.47
C SER A 130 2.41 -10.46 4.71
N GLY A 131 1.55 -10.31 3.71
CA GLY A 131 0.12 -10.66 3.79
C GLY A 131 -0.71 -9.78 4.72
N GLY A 132 -0.12 -8.73 5.31
CA GLY A 132 -0.80 -7.79 6.21
C GLY A 132 -1.48 -6.62 5.52
N GLY A 133 -1.50 -6.56 4.18
CA GLY A 133 -2.07 -5.43 3.44
C GLY A 133 -1.26 -4.14 3.59
N LEU A 134 0.05 -4.20 3.90
CA LEU A 134 0.94 -3.05 4.10
C LEU A 134 1.90 -2.79 2.94
N SER A 135 1.70 -3.50 1.80
CA SER A 135 2.41 -3.33 0.52
C SER A 135 3.92 -3.50 0.58
N SER A 136 4.38 -4.67 1.06
CA SER A 136 5.80 -5.01 0.99
C SER A 136 6.34 -5.01 -0.46
N SER A 137 5.55 -5.41 -1.47
CA SER A 137 5.95 -5.35 -2.88
C SER A 137 6.28 -3.93 -3.33
N ALA A 138 5.38 -2.98 -3.08
CA ALA A 138 5.60 -1.56 -3.43
C ALA A 138 6.84 -0.97 -2.73
N ALA A 139 7.09 -1.35 -1.47
CA ALA A 139 8.29 -0.94 -0.74
C ALA A 139 9.57 -1.51 -1.38
N VAL A 140 9.57 -2.79 -1.75
CA VAL A 140 10.70 -3.43 -2.44
C VAL A 140 10.96 -2.80 -3.81
N GLU A 141 9.91 -2.57 -4.61
CA GLU A 141 10.00 -1.91 -5.92
C GLU A 141 10.61 -0.51 -5.80
N ALA A 142 10.09 0.30 -4.86
CA ALA A 142 10.59 1.64 -4.62
C ALA A 142 12.05 1.64 -4.13
N ALA A 143 12.45 0.65 -3.31
CA ALA A 143 13.82 0.47 -2.88
C ALA A 143 14.75 0.15 -4.07
N TYR A 144 14.36 -0.77 -4.96
CA TYR A 144 15.12 -1.04 -6.18
C TYR A 144 15.25 0.20 -7.06
N GLY A 145 14.14 0.94 -7.26
CA GLY A 145 14.16 2.16 -8.05
C GLY A 145 15.12 3.21 -7.50
N ARG A 146 15.11 3.47 -6.18
CA ARG A 146 16.03 4.42 -5.52
C ARG A 146 17.49 3.97 -5.57
N ALA A 147 17.75 2.67 -5.44
CA ALA A 147 19.09 2.13 -5.60
C ALA A 147 19.62 2.36 -7.03
N MET A 148 18.85 1.99 -8.05
CA MET A 148 19.22 2.13 -9.46
C MET A 148 19.35 3.60 -9.88
N GLU A 149 18.38 4.47 -9.48
CA GLU A 149 18.44 5.92 -9.71
C GLU A 149 19.80 6.48 -9.30
N THR A 150 20.23 6.14 -8.08
CA THR A 150 21.45 6.71 -7.49
C THR A 150 22.71 6.07 -8.07
N LEU A 151 22.76 4.74 -8.17
CA LEU A 151 23.95 4.01 -8.65
C LEU A 151 24.20 4.23 -10.14
N TRP A 152 23.18 4.37 -10.95
CA TRP A 152 23.30 4.58 -12.41
C TRP A 152 23.38 6.05 -12.79
N GLY A 153 23.26 6.96 -11.80
CA GLY A 153 23.33 8.40 -12.05
C GLY A 153 22.16 8.95 -12.86
N ALA A 154 20.98 8.38 -12.67
CA ALA A 154 19.77 8.87 -13.33
C ALA A 154 19.40 10.28 -12.84
N PRO A 155 18.65 11.07 -13.64
CA PRO A 155 18.05 12.30 -13.16
C PRO A 155 17.16 12.02 -11.94
N ALA A 156 17.06 13.00 -11.01
CA ALA A 156 16.21 12.87 -9.84
C ALA A 156 14.75 12.54 -10.24
N ILE A 157 14.24 11.44 -9.70
CA ILE A 157 12.91 10.92 -10.02
C ILE A 157 11.93 11.42 -8.95
N GLU A 158 10.94 12.18 -9.39
CA GLU A 158 9.86 12.61 -8.49
C GLU A 158 9.10 11.41 -7.89
N PRO A 159 8.63 11.50 -6.64
CA PRO A 159 7.99 10.38 -5.95
C PRO A 159 6.83 9.73 -6.74
N VAL A 160 5.97 10.53 -7.36
CA VAL A 160 4.85 10.03 -8.16
C VAL A 160 5.35 9.30 -9.42
N ALA A 161 6.40 9.81 -10.07
CA ALA A 161 6.99 9.16 -11.24
C ALA A 161 7.59 7.78 -10.87
N LEU A 162 8.31 7.70 -9.73
CA LEU A 162 8.81 6.43 -9.22
C LEU A 162 7.67 5.45 -8.91
N ALA A 163 6.60 5.93 -8.29
CA ALA A 163 5.42 5.12 -8.01
C ALA A 163 4.78 4.55 -9.29
N GLN A 164 4.69 5.35 -10.35
CA GLN A 164 4.18 4.91 -11.65
C GLN A 164 5.08 3.88 -12.32
N MET A 165 6.42 4.00 -12.19
CA MET A 165 7.39 3.00 -12.64
C MET A 165 7.20 1.67 -11.88
N SER A 166 7.06 1.75 -10.56
CA SER A 166 6.79 0.58 -9.71
C SER A 166 5.47 -0.11 -10.09
N GLN A 167 4.39 0.65 -10.30
CA GLN A 167 3.10 0.12 -10.75
C GLN A 167 3.21 -0.59 -12.11
N ARG A 168 3.90 0.01 -13.09
CA ARG A 168 4.10 -0.64 -14.39
C ARG A 168 4.94 -1.92 -14.26
N THR A 169 5.91 -1.93 -13.36
CA THR A 169 6.70 -3.11 -13.03
C THR A 169 5.82 -4.22 -12.46
N GLU A 170 4.99 -3.94 -11.45
CA GLU A 170 4.10 -4.94 -10.86
C GLU A 170 3.08 -5.46 -11.88
N ASN A 171 2.48 -4.57 -12.67
CA ASN A 171 1.47 -4.94 -13.66
C ASN A 171 2.03 -5.75 -14.84
N ASN A 172 3.19 -5.37 -15.38
CA ASN A 172 3.69 -5.92 -16.65
C ASN A 172 4.73 -7.02 -16.44
N TYR A 173 5.62 -6.89 -15.46
CA TYR A 173 6.72 -7.83 -15.22
C TYR A 173 6.34 -8.91 -14.21
N TYR A 174 5.73 -8.52 -13.10
CA TYR A 174 5.28 -9.46 -12.09
C TYR A 174 3.98 -10.16 -12.47
N ASP A 175 3.17 -9.55 -13.35
CA ASP A 175 1.87 -10.05 -13.85
C ASP A 175 0.75 -9.99 -12.79
N LYS A 176 0.76 -8.96 -11.96
CA LYS A 176 -0.27 -8.71 -10.94
C LYS A 176 -0.84 -7.31 -11.11
N PRO A 177 -2.07 -7.17 -11.65
CA PRO A 177 -2.72 -5.87 -11.77
C PRO A 177 -2.93 -5.19 -10.40
N CYS A 178 -2.49 -3.95 -10.28
CA CYS A 178 -2.66 -3.13 -9.09
C CYS A 178 -3.01 -1.68 -9.44
N GLY A 179 -3.64 -0.96 -8.47
CA GLY A 179 -3.81 0.48 -8.50
C GLY A 179 -2.47 1.21 -8.24
N LEU A 180 -2.50 2.55 -8.19
CA LEU A 180 -1.31 3.37 -7.96
C LEU A 180 -1.15 3.79 -6.49
N MET A 181 -2.19 3.63 -5.65
CA MET A 181 -2.21 4.10 -4.26
C MET A 181 -1.02 3.60 -3.44
N ASP A 182 -0.74 2.30 -3.53
CA ASP A 182 0.29 1.63 -2.74
C ASP A 182 1.68 2.20 -3.00
N GLN A 183 2.06 2.24 -4.26
CA GLN A 183 3.35 2.75 -4.70
C GLN A 183 3.47 4.25 -4.44
N ALA A 184 2.40 5.02 -4.66
CA ALA A 184 2.40 6.45 -4.41
C ALA A 184 2.59 6.77 -2.91
N ALA A 185 1.89 6.07 -2.02
CA ALA A 185 2.03 6.26 -0.59
C ALA A 185 3.45 5.95 -0.10
N VAL A 186 4.04 4.82 -0.54
CA VAL A 186 5.43 4.42 -0.23
C VAL A 186 6.43 5.48 -0.68
N CYS A 187 6.25 6.02 -1.89
CA CYS A 187 7.19 6.98 -2.46
C CYS A 187 7.07 8.39 -1.85
N LEU A 188 5.85 8.84 -1.49
CA LEU A 188 5.58 10.19 -1.00
C LEU A 188 6.02 10.42 0.45
N GLY A 189 5.76 9.47 1.34
CA GLY A 189 5.95 9.64 2.79
C GLY A 189 4.87 10.51 3.45
N GLY A 190 4.72 10.40 4.76
CA GLY A 190 3.70 11.13 5.53
C GLY A 190 2.28 10.65 5.25
N LEU A 191 1.30 11.47 5.60
CA LEU A 191 -0.07 11.31 5.11
C LEU A 191 -0.20 12.00 3.75
N ALA A 192 -0.69 11.29 2.75
CA ALA A 192 -0.89 11.81 1.40
C ALA A 192 -2.35 11.64 0.97
N TYR A 193 -2.96 12.74 0.56
CA TYR A 193 -4.19 12.73 -0.23
C TYR A 193 -3.82 12.58 -1.70
N MET A 194 -4.52 11.74 -2.42
CA MET A 194 -4.29 11.44 -3.82
C MET A 194 -5.63 11.45 -4.56
N ASP A 195 -5.70 12.17 -5.67
CA ASP A 195 -6.81 12.21 -6.61
C ASP A 195 -6.35 11.53 -7.92
N PHE A 196 -6.99 10.41 -8.26
CA PHE A 196 -6.67 9.58 -9.42
C PHE A 196 -7.60 9.79 -10.61
N GLU A 197 -8.35 10.89 -10.67
CA GLU A 197 -9.18 11.24 -11.83
C GLU A 197 -8.34 11.21 -13.11
N ASP A 198 -7.16 11.84 -13.08
CA ASP A 198 -6.12 11.67 -14.10
C ASP A 198 -5.00 10.75 -13.58
N GLN A 199 -5.02 9.47 -13.98
CA GLN A 199 -4.01 8.50 -13.57
C GLN A 199 -2.60 8.79 -14.14
N ALA A 200 -2.51 9.53 -15.24
CA ALA A 200 -1.23 9.93 -15.81
C ALA A 200 -0.60 11.07 -15.01
N GLN A 201 -1.41 11.94 -14.40
CA GLN A 201 -0.97 13.07 -13.59
C GLN A 201 -1.82 13.18 -12.31
N PRO A 202 -1.72 12.22 -11.39
CA PRO A 202 -2.49 12.23 -10.16
C PRO A 202 -2.12 13.46 -9.32
N LYS A 203 -3.16 14.13 -8.78
CA LYS A 203 -2.94 15.25 -7.87
C LYS A 203 -2.65 14.73 -6.48
N THR A 204 -1.58 15.19 -5.88
CA THR A 204 -1.18 14.77 -4.54
C THR A 204 -1.02 15.97 -3.60
N GLN A 205 -1.42 15.79 -2.35
CA GLN A 205 -1.17 16.74 -1.26
C GLN A 205 -0.60 15.96 -0.08
N LYS A 206 0.36 16.53 0.61
CA LYS A 206 1.01 15.89 1.77
C LYS A 206 0.65 16.66 3.04
N LEU A 207 0.43 15.93 4.13
CA LEU A 207 0.22 16.47 5.46
C LEU A 207 1.18 15.77 6.44
N GLU A 208 1.90 16.57 7.22
CA GLU A 208 2.65 16.09 8.36
C GLU A 208 1.71 16.05 9.59
N LEU A 209 1.31 14.85 9.97
CA LEU A 209 0.44 14.62 11.12
C LEU A 209 0.78 13.28 11.74
N ASN A 210 0.97 13.29 13.07
CA ASN A 210 1.05 12.09 13.88
C ASN A 210 -0.23 11.98 14.72
N PHE A 211 -0.97 10.86 14.60
CA PHE A 211 -2.19 10.64 15.37
C PHE A 211 -1.96 10.62 16.87
N GLU A 212 -0.76 10.26 17.34
CA GLU A 212 -0.40 10.26 18.77
C GLU A 212 -0.42 11.67 19.36
N ASP A 213 -0.01 12.71 18.61
CA ASP A 213 -0.07 14.10 19.04
C ASP A 213 -1.51 14.58 19.27
N HIS A 214 -2.47 13.84 18.74
CA HIS A 214 -3.90 14.08 18.87
C HIS A 214 -4.61 13.08 19.81
N GLY A 215 -3.83 12.25 20.54
CA GLY A 215 -4.35 11.35 21.55
C GLY A 215 -4.79 9.98 21.04
N TYR A 216 -4.45 9.61 19.82
CA TYR A 216 -4.83 8.32 19.22
C TYR A 216 -3.64 7.59 18.61
N ALA A 217 -3.66 6.27 18.66
CA ALA A 217 -2.71 5.40 17.96
C ALA A 217 -3.39 4.70 16.79
N LEU A 218 -2.67 4.55 15.68
CA LEU A 218 -3.07 3.71 14.57
C LEU A 218 -2.71 2.25 14.89
N VAL A 219 -3.71 1.40 15.05
CA VAL A 219 -3.52 -0.03 15.29
C VAL A 219 -4.11 -0.82 14.12
N LEU A 220 -3.30 -1.70 13.55
CA LEU A 220 -3.75 -2.65 12.54
C LEU A 220 -3.84 -4.04 13.16
N VAL A 221 -4.93 -4.75 12.83
CA VAL A 221 -5.21 -6.06 13.40
C VAL A 221 -5.44 -7.08 12.29
N LYS A 222 -4.56 -8.07 12.17
CA LYS A 222 -4.73 -9.22 11.28
C LYS A 222 -5.89 -10.09 11.76
N VAL A 223 -6.79 -10.45 10.86
CA VAL A 223 -8.00 -11.20 11.22
C VAL A 223 -7.86 -12.72 11.03
N GLY A 224 -6.72 -13.19 10.54
CA GLY A 224 -6.41 -14.61 10.44
C GLY A 224 -7.06 -15.35 9.25
N ALA A 225 -7.60 -14.62 8.26
CA ALA A 225 -8.12 -15.21 7.04
C ALA A 225 -7.18 -14.95 5.85
N ASP A 226 -6.95 -15.97 5.03
CA ASP A 226 -6.18 -15.84 3.81
C ASP A 226 -7.03 -15.20 2.70
N HIS A 227 -6.50 -14.17 2.03
CA HIS A 227 -7.10 -13.52 0.86
C HIS A 227 -7.31 -14.47 -0.34
N VAL A 228 -6.59 -15.59 -0.38
CA VAL A 228 -6.64 -16.57 -1.49
C VAL A 228 -8.04 -17.13 -1.70
N ALA A 229 -8.81 -17.32 -0.63
CA ALA A 229 -10.18 -17.83 -0.72
C ALA A 229 -11.20 -16.80 -1.23
N ALA A 230 -10.84 -15.52 -1.33
CA ALA A 230 -11.72 -14.41 -1.71
C ALA A 230 -11.32 -13.73 -3.02
N THR A 231 -10.43 -14.32 -3.81
CA THR A 231 -9.90 -13.73 -5.05
C THR A 231 -11.01 -13.33 -6.04
N ASP A 232 -12.04 -14.16 -6.20
CA ASP A 232 -13.16 -13.88 -7.10
C ASP A 232 -14.01 -12.70 -6.59
N ASP A 233 -14.27 -12.63 -5.28
CA ASP A 233 -15.04 -11.55 -4.67
C ASP A 233 -14.28 -10.24 -4.71
N TYR A 234 -12.96 -10.27 -4.49
CA TYR A 234 -12.07 -9.13 -4.64
C TYR A 234 -12.08 -8.59 -6.08
N ALA A 235 -11.86 -9.47 -7.07
CA ALA A 235 -11.87 -9.11 -8.48
C ALA A 235 -13.25 -8.64 -8.98
N ALA A 236 -14.33 -9.04 -8.31
CA ALA A 236 -15.68 -8.59 -8.63
C ALA A 236 -15.92 -7.12 -8.27
N VAL A 237 -15.15 -6.52 -7.34
CA VAL A 237 -15.39 -5.12 -6.94
C VAL A 237 -15.14 -4.16 -8.10
N PRO A 238 -13.93 -4.07 -8.69
CA PRO A 238 -13.69 -3.17 -9.81
C PRO A 238 -14.54 -3.53 -11.03
N ARG A 239 -14.71 -4.82 -11.32
CA ARG A 239 -15.51 -5.27 -12.48
C ARG A 239 -16.96 -4.76 -12.40
N GLU A 240 -17.62 -4.91 -11.25
CA GLU A 240 -19.03 -4.46 -11.10
C GLU A 240 -19.16 -2.93 -11.12
N MET A 241 -18.19 -2.19 -10.63
CA MET A 241 -18.16 -0.73 -10.76
C MET A 241 -17.98 -0.31 -12.23
N GLN A 242 -17.07 -0.97 -12.95
CA GLN A 242 -16.85 -0.74 -14.37
C GLN A 242 -18.05 -1.15 -15.23
N ASP A 243 -18.76 -2.22 -14.89
CA ASP A 243 -20.02 -2.60 -15.55
C ASP A 243 -21.06 -1.48 -15.44
N VAL A 244 -21.15 -0.80 -14.29
CA VAL A 244 -22.01 0.38 -14.13
C VAL A 244 -21.53 1.55 -14.99
N ALA A 245 -20.24 1.86 -15.00
CA ALA A 245 -19.67 2.94 -15.83
C ALA A 245 -19.92 2.68 -17.32
N ALA A 246 -19.80 1.43 -17.77
CA ALA A 246 -20.03 1.02 -19.17
C ALA A 246 -21.45 1.30 -19.66
N GLU A 247 -22.48 1.29 -18.78
CA GLU A 247 -23.86 1.65 -19.15
C GLU A 247 -24.01 3.12 -19.54
N PHE A 248 -23.01 3.94 -19.22
CA PHE A 248 -22.90 5.35 -19.62
C PHE A 248 -21.85 5.58 -20.73
N GLY A 249 -21.28 4.50 -21.29
CA GLY A 249 -20.21 4.56 -22.30
C GLY A 249 -18.90 5.08 -21.72
N LYS A 250 -18.67 4.86 -20.41
CA LYS A 250 -17.49 5.30 -19.66
C LYS A 250 -16.67 4.11 -19.20
N ALA A 251 -15.38 4.36 -18.96
CA ALA A 251 -14.47 3.33 -18.47
C ALA A 251 -14.48 3.24 -16.94
N ARG A 252 -14.70 4.37 -16.25
CA ARG A 252 -14.61 4.48 -14.79
C ARG A 252 -15.73 5.37 -14.24
N LEU A 253 -16.06 5.17 -12.96
CA LEU A 253 -17.14 5.91 -12.30
C LEU A 253 -16.85 7.41 -12.13
N CYS A 254 -15.59 7.84 -12.05
CA CYS A 254 -15.23 9.26 -12.04
C CYS A 254 -15.73 10.03 -13.27
N GLU A 255 -15.93 9.35 -14.38
CA GLU A 255 -16.39 9.92 -15.66
C GLU A 255 -17.93 9.97 -15.75
N VAL A 256 -18.65 9.37 -14.80
CA VAL A 256 -20.12 9.27 -14.79
C VAL A 256 -20.71 10.39 -13.92
N ASN A 257 -21.71 11.08 -14.45
CA ASN A 257 -22.45 12.06 -13.67
C ASN A 257 -23.42 11.36 -12.69
N VAL A 258 -23.36 11.71 -11.41
CA VAL A 258 -24.16 11.08 -10.35
C VAL A 258 -25.67 11.27 -10.61
N ALA A 259 -26.11 12.42 -11.14
CA ALA A 259 -27.52 12.65 -11.43
C ALA A 259 -28.02 11.76 -12.61
N ASP A 260 -27.15 11.45 -13.58
CA ASP A 260 -27.48 10.50 -14.65
C ASP A 260 -27.58 9.07 -14.11
N PHE A 261 -26.69 8.70 -13.17
CA PHE A 261 -26.76 7.42 -12.48
C PHE A 261 -28.08 7.28 -11.69
N ASP A 262 -28.45 8.29 -10.89
CA ASP A 262 -29.68 8.29 -10.11
C ASP A 262 -30.93 8.15 -11.00
N ALA A 263 -30.96 8.82 -12.14
CA ALA A 263 -32.05 8.75 -13.10
C ALA A 263 -32.23 7.37 -13.72
N LYS A 264 -31.12 6.61 -13.91
CA LYS A 264 -31.11 5.26 -14.49
C LYS A 264 -31.12 4.13 -13.45
N LEU A 265 -31.12 4.42 -12.17
CA LEU A 265 -30.97 3.42 -11.12
C LEU A 265 -31.94 2.23 -11.21
N PRO A 266 -33.25 2.37 -11.53
CA PRO A 266 -34.14 1.23 -11.70
C PRO A 266 -33.75 0.31 -12.88
N GLU A 267 -33.23 0.89 -13.97
CA GLU A 267 -32.78 0.16 -15.17
C GLU A 267 -31.46 -0.57 -14.87
N LEU A 268 -30.50 0.11 -14.28
CA LEU A 268 -29.20 -0.47 -13.85
C LEU A 268 -29.40 -1.64 -12.91
N ARG A 269 -30.27 -1.47 -11.91
CA ARG A 269 -30.62 -2.53 -10.96
C ARG A 269 -31.21 -3.77 -11.64
N ALA A 270 -32.12 -3.56 -12.60
CA ALA A 270 -32.72 -4.68 -13.35
C ALA A 270 -31.69 -5.43 -14.21
N LYS A 271 -30.68 -4.72 -14.72
CA LYS A 271 -29.67 -5.28 -15.65
C LYS A 271 -28.46 -5.87 -14.92
N LEU A 272 -27.91 -5.16 -13.94
CA LEU A 272 -26.64 -5.49 -13.27
C LEU A 272 -26.83 -6.05 -11.85
N GLY A 273 -28.03 -5.93 -11.30
CA GLY A 273 -28.36 -6.36 -9.93
C GLY A 273 -28.04 -5.31 -8.87
N ASP A 274 -28.48 -5.63 -7.64
CA ASP A 274 -28.36 -4.72 -6.49
C ASP A 274 -26.90 -4.42 -6.11
N ARG A 275 -26.02 -5.44 -6.13
CA ARG A 275 -24.66 -5.32 -5.64
C ARG A 275 -23.81 -4.37 -6.49
N ALA A 276 -23.91 -4.43 -7.80
CA ALA A 276 -23.17 -3.52 -8.69
C ALA A 276 -23.61 -2.06 -8.45
N CYS A 277 -24.92 -1.82 -8.29
CA CYS A 277 -25.45 -0.49 -7.96
C CYS A 277 -24.99 -0.01 -6.58
N LEU A 278 -24.97 -0.87 -5.56
CA LEU A 278 -24.50 -0.53 -4.22
C LEU A 278 -23.02 -0.18 -4.21
N ARG A 279 -22.18 -0.90 -4.97
CA ARG A 279 -20.75 -0.61 -5.14
C ARG A 279 -20.50 0.75 -5.81
N ALA A 280 -21.31 1.10 -6.81
CA ALA A 280 -21.27 2.43 -7.41
C ALA A 280 -21.69 3.53 -6.43
N VAL A 281 -22.76 3.32 -5.64
CA VAL A 281 -23.17 4.23 -4.55
C VAL A 281 -22.05 4.41 -3.54
N HIS A 282 -21.38 3.31 -3.15
CA HIS A 282 -20.21 3.36 -2.25
C HIS A 282 -19.12 4.28 -2.82
N TYR A 283 -18.79 4.14 -4.11
CA TYR A 283 -17.75 4.93 -4.76
C TYR A 283 -17.94 6.44 -4.56
N TRP A 284 -19.10 6.98 -4.91
CA TRP A 284 -19.35 8.43 -4.74
C TRP A 284 -19.44 8.85 -3.29
N TYR A 285 -20.05 8.01 -2.43
CA TYR A 285 -20.15 8.29 -1.01
C TYR A 285 -18.77 8.32 -0.34
N GLU A 286 -17.95 7.31 -0.60
CA GLU A 286 -16.59 7.20 -0.06
C GLU A 286 -15.67 8.33 -0.56
N ASN A 287 -15.76 8.71 -1.85
CA ASN A 287 -15.04 9.88 -2.37
C ASN A 287 -15.37 11.15 -1.57
N GLY A 288 -16.64 11.40 -1.31
CA GLY A 288 -17.06 12.54 -0.48
C GLY A 288 -16.58 12.44 0.96
N LEU A 289 -16.46 11.22 1.52
CA LEU A 289 -15.88 11.00 2.85
C LEU A 289 -14.38 11.25 2.86
N VAL A 290 -13.63 10.86 1.82
CA VAL A 290 -12.21 11.13 1.69
C VAL A 290 -11.94 12.62 1.77
N ASP A 291 -12.66 13.44 1.01
CA ASP A 291 -12.49 14.89 0.99
C ASP A 291 -12.78 15.52 2.36
N LYS A 292 -13.87 15.09 3.02
CA LYS A 292 -14.23 15.56 4.35
C LYS A 292 -13.20 15.13 5.41
N ARG A 293 -12.69 13.90 5.32
CA ARG A 293 -11.65 13.38 6.23
C ARG A 293 -10.34 14.14 6.04
N TRP A 294 -9.97 14.44 4.78
CA TRP A 294 -8.80 15.26 4.49
C TRP A 294 -8.92 16.69 5.05
N ALA A 295 -10.10 17.30 4.90
CA ALA A 295 -10.38 18.61 5.48
C ALA A 295 -10.30 18.58 7.02
N ALA A 296 -10.83 17.54 7.67
CA ALA A 296 -10.77 17.36 9.13
C ALA A 296 -9.33 17.21 9.61
N LEU A 297 -8.52 16.38 8.94
CA LEU A 297 -7.09 16.22 9.26
C LEU A 297 -6.31 17.53 9.13
N ASN A 298 -6.53 18.30 8.06
CA ASN A 298 -5.90 19.60 7.86
C ASN A 298 -6.31 20.65 8.91
N ALA A 299 -7.53 20.52 9.44
CA ALA A 299 -8.01 21.38 10.52
C ALA A 299 -7.58 20.91 11.93
N GLY A 300 -6.94 19.74 12.05
CA GLY A 300 -6.65 19.10 13.33
C GLY A 300 -7.91 18.59 14.07
N ASP A 301 -9.05 18.48 13.37
CA ASP A 301 -10.32 18.01 13.92
C ASP A 301 -10.39 16.48 13.87
N ILE A 302 -9.70 15.85 14.82
CA ILE A 302 -9.63 14.40 14.92
C ILE A 302 -10.97 13.78 15.31
N ASP A 303 -11.77 14.46 16.11
CA ASP A 303 -13.11 13.96 16.47
C ASP A 303 -14.00 13.81 15.22
N GLN A 304 -13.99 14.81 14.34
CA GLN A 304 -14.72 14.74 13.07
C GLN A 304 -14.13 13.66 12.15
N PHE A 305 -12.79 13.54 12.08
CA PHE A 305 -12.13 12.47 11.32
C PHE A 305 -12.59 11.08 11.79
N LEU A 306 -12.69 10.84 13.10
CA LEU A 306 -13.14 9.56 13.66
C LEU A 306 -14.60 9.26 13.37
N VAL A 307 -15.47 10.28 13.43
CA VAL A 307 -16.90 10.13 13.01
C VAL A 307 -16.95 9.67 11.55
N LEU A 308 -16.28 10.38 10.65
CA LEU A 308 -16.24 10.05 9.21
C LEU A 308 -15.57 8.69 8.94
N THR A 309 -14.65 8.24 9.80
CA THR A 309 -14.04 6.91 9.71
C THR A 309 -15.06 5.80 9.99
N ARG A 310 -15.93 5.99 10.97
CA ARG A 310 -17.03 5.04 11.24
C ARG A 310 -18.05 5.01 10.10
N GLU A 311 -18.35 6.17 9.50
CA GLU A 311 -19.23 6.25 8.33
C GLU A 311 -18.63 5.48 7.13
N SER A 312 -17.31 5.62 6.88
CA SER A 312 -16.59 4.85 5.87
C SER A 312 -16.66 3.34 6.15
N GLY A 313 -16.47 2.92 7.41
CA GLY A 313 -16.61 1.52 7.83
C GLY A 313 -18.02 0.97 7.56
N ALA A 314 -19.06 1.75 7.87
CA ALA A 314 -20.44 1.39 7.58
C ALA A 314 -20.72 1.29 6.07
N SER A 315 -20.19 2.23 5.25
CA SER A 315 -20.29 2.19 3.80
C SER A 315 -19.60 0.95 3.21
N SER A 316 -18.40 0.62 3.70
CA SER A 316 -17.67 -0.60 3.30
C SER A 316 -18.47 -1.87 3.61
N ALA A 317 -19.11 -1.95 4.77
CA ALA A 317 -19.88 -3.12 5.17
C ALA A 317 -21.20 -3.24 4.40
N MET A 318 -21.95 -2.15 4.22
CA MET A 318 -23.30 -2.18 3.68
C MET A 318 -23.37 -2.03 2.17
N TYR A 319 -22.53 -1.18 1.58
CA TYR A 319 -22.61 -0.83 0.16
C TYR A 319 -21.54 -1.54 -0.65
N LEU A 320 -20.26 -1.41 -0.29
CA LEU A 320 -19.16 -2.10 -0.97
C LEU A 320 -19.22 -3.61 -0.77
N GLN A 321 -19.61 -4.05 0.44
CA GLN A 321 -19.73 -5.44 0.86
C GLN A 321 -18.39 -6.20 0.74
N ASN A 322 -17.31 -5.56 1.21
CA ASN A 322 -15.97 -6.14 1.23
C ASN A 322 -15.50 -6.64 2.60
N VAL A 323 -16.38 -6.64 3.62
CA VAL A 323 -16.05 -7.16 4.95
C VAL A 323 -16.19 -8.68 5.01
N VAL A 324 -17.14 -9.26 4.28
CA VAL A 324 -17.43 -10.70 4.24
C VAL A 324 -17.43 -11.19 2.80
N ALA A 325 -16.55 -12.14 2.47
CA ALA A 325 -16.48 -12.74 1.14
C ALA A 325 -17.71 -13.60 0.83
N LYS A 326 -18.09 -14.48 1.75
CA LYS A 326 -19.29 -15.34 1.64
C LYS A 326 -20.04 -15.35 2.96
N LEU A 327 -21.35 -15.20 2.89
CA LEU A 327 -22.20 -15.38 4.07
C LEU A 327 -22.15 -16.85 4.51
N GLY A 328 -21.66 -17.07 5.73
CA GLY A 328 -21.49 -18.39 6.31
C GLY A 328 -21.21 -18.28 7.82
N SER A 329 -20.82 -19.37 8.45
CA SER A 329 -20.45 -19.38 9.87
C SER A 329 -19.10 -18.71 10.16
N GLU A 330 -18.22 -18.65 9.16
CA GLU A 330 -16.88 -18.05 9.28
C GLU A 330 -16.90 -16.63 8.72
N GLN A 331 -16.74 -15.64 9.60
CA GLN A 331 -16.76 -14.21 9.27
C GLN A 331 -15.65 -13.47 10.03
N PRO A 332 -14.38 -13.76 9.76
CA PRO A 332 -13.25 -13.32 10.59
C PRO A 332 -13.14 -11.80 10.67
N SER A 333 -13.32 -11.07 9.58
CA SER A 333 -13.24 -9.60 9.58
C SER A 333 -14.39 -8.97 10.36
N MET A 334 -15.62 -9.46 10.19
CA MET A 334 -16.78 -8.97 10.94
C MET A 334 -16.63 -9.25 12.44
N TYR A 335 -16.12 -10.44 12.78
CA TYR A 335 -15.84 -10.81 14.17
C TYR A 335 -14.78 -9.90 14.79
N ALA A 336 -13.67 -9.65 14.08
CA ALA A 336 -12.62 -8.76 14.55
C ALA A 336 -13.10 -7.30 14.72
N LEU A 337 -13.92 -6.80 13.80
CA LEU A 337 -14.53 -5.48 13.91
C LEU A 337 -15.41 -5.36 15.15
N ALA A 338 -16.29 -6.35 15.39
CA ALA A 338 -17.15 -6.38 16.57
C ALA A 338 -16.37 -6.43 17.89
N LEU A 339 -15.29 -7.21 17.93
CA LEU A 339 -14.40 -7.28 19.10
C LEU A 339 -13.68 -5.94 19.34
N ALA A 340 -13.18 -5.30 18.26
CA ALA A 340 -12.52 -4.01 18.35
C ALA A 340 -13.49 -2.92 18.86
N GLU A 341 -14.71 -2.84 18.31
CA GLU A 341 -15.75 -1.91 18.79
C GLU A 341 -16.09 -2.16 20.25
N HIS A 342 -16.19 -3.44 20.67
CA HIS A 342 -16.45 -3.78 22.07
C HIS A 342 -15.34 -3.28 23.02
N VAL A 343 -14.07 -3.33 22.60
CA VAL A 343 -12.96 -2.79 23.41
C VAL A 343 -12.94 -1.28 23.41
N LEU A 344 -13.21 -0.65 22.26
CA LEU A 344 -13.23 0.81 22.12
C LEU A 344 -14.37 1.47 22.90
N ASP A 345 -15.48 0.77 23.11
CA ASP A 345 -16.65 1.26 23.86
C ASP A 345 -17.10 2.69 23.45
N GLY A 346 -17.20 2.89 22.14
CA GLY A 346 -17.58 4.19 21.54
C GLY A 346 -16.46 5.23 21.46
N ARG A 347 -15.28 4.94 21.97
CA ARG A 347 -14.06 5.77 21.85
C ARG A 347 -13.28 5.37 20.61
N GLY A 348 -12.64 6.32 19.90
CA GLY A 348 -11.90 6.01 18.69
C GLY A 348 -12.78 5.56 17.51
N ALA A 349 -12.20 4.84 16.54
CA ALA A 349 -12.92 4.32 15.37
C ALA A 349 -12.25 3.06 14.83
N VAL A 350 -13.03 2.16 14.21
CA VAL A 350 -12.51 0.98 13.53
C VAL A 350 -13.22 0.78 12.18
N ARG A 351 -12.50 0.27 11.19
CA ARG A 351 -13.02 -0.11 9.88
C ARG A 351 -12.23 -1.24 9.25
N ILE A 352 -12.77 -1.82 8.18
CA ILE A 352 -11.97 -2.71 7.32
C ILE A 352 -10.81 -1.93 6.69
N HIS A 353 -9.67 -2.55 6.51
CA HIS A 353 -8.47 -1.97 5.94
C HIS A 353 -8.16 -2.56 4.57
N GLY A 354 -7.75 -1.71 3.61
CA GLY A 354 -7.37 -2.12 2.27
C GLY A 354 -8.52 -2.76 1.50
N GLY A 355 -8.23 -3.76 0.70
CA GLY A 355 -9.20 -4.42 -0.16
C GLY A 355 -10.32 -5.18 0.55
N GLY A 356 -10.19 -5.47 1.83
CA GLY A 356 -11.20 -6.22 2.60
C GLY A 356 -11.14 -7.73 2.33
N PHE A 357 -12.28 -8.41 2.52
CA PHE A 357 -12.48 -9.87 2.35
C PHE A 357 -11.60 -10.76 3.22
N GLY A 358 -11.13 -10.26 4.34
CA GLY A 358 -10.13 -10.87 5.22
C GLY A 358 -8.97 -9.90 5.45
N GLY A 359 -7.81 -10.41 5.80
CA GLY A 359 -6.58 -9.64 5.97
C GLY A 359 -6.54 -8.82 7.24
N THR A 360 -6.95 -7.56 7.19
CA THR A 360 -6.66 -6.61 8.26
C THR A 360 -7.84 -5.68 8.52
N ILE A 361 -8.05 -5.28 9.78
CA ILE A 361 -8.87 -4.12 10.18
C ILE A 361 -7.97 -3.01 10.70
N GLN A 362 -8.43 -1.77 10.58
CA GLN A 362 -7.74 -0.57 11.04
C GLN A 362 -8.51 0.06 12.19
N ALA A 363 -7.82 0.39 13.27
CA ALA A 363 -8.40 1.06 14.43
C ALA A 363 -7.58 2.31 14.80
N PHE A 364 -8.29 3.39 15.13
CA PHE A 364 -7.75 4.57 15.80
C PHE A 364 -8.10 4.47 17.27
N VAL A 365 -7.15 4.09 18.09
CA VAL A 365 -7.32 3.70 19.49
C VAL A 365 -6.83 4.84 20.39
N PRO A 366 -7.63 5.30 21.40
CA PRO A 366 -7.14 6.26 22.38
C PRO A 366 -5.85 5.78 23.06
N LEU A 367 -4.87 6.66 23.28
CA LEU A 367 -3.55 6.28 23.80
C LEU A 367 -3.62 5.55 25.15
N ASP A 368 -4.55 5.95 26.03
CA ASP A 368 -4.76 5.28 27.34
C ASP A 368 -5.34 3.85 27.20
N LEU A 369 -5.80 3.46 26.03
CA LEU A 369 -6.42 2.17 25.77
C LEU A 369 -5.55 1.22 24.92
N VAL A 370 -4.47 1.72 24.31
CA VAL A 370 -3.67 0.98 23.29
C VAL A 370 -3.19 -0.37 23.80
N ASP A 371 -2.53 -0.41 24.98
CA ASP A 371 -2.00 -1.66 25.53
C ASP A 371 -3.10 -2.68 25.82
N THR A 372 -4.23 -2.20 26.38
CA THR A 372 -5.39 -3.05 26.66
C THR A 372 -6.04 -3.56 25.38
N PHE A 373 -6.15 -2.71 24.35
CA PHE A 373 -6.71 -3.06 23.06
C PHE A 373 -5.84 -4.15 22.39
N ILE A 374 -4.54 -3.93 22.28
CA ILE A 374 -3.59 -4.88 21.68
C ILE A 374 -3.61 -6.20 22.44
N ALA A 375 -3.54 -6.17 23.78
CA ALA A 375 -3.55 -7.39 24.58
C ALA A 375 -4.84 -8.21 24.39
N LYS A 376 -6.01 -7.53 24.36
CA LYS A 376 -7.30 -8.22 24.13
C LYS A 376 -7.41 -8.79 22.73
N MET A 377 -7.08 -8.00 21.69
CA MET A 377 -7.14 -8.47 20.31
C MET A 377 -6.19 -9.65 20.08
N ASN A 378 -4.95 -9.59 20.61
CA ASN A 378 -4.00 -10.70 20.55
C ASN A 378 -4.52 -11.93 21.29
N GLY A 379 -5.14 -11.75 22.47
CA GLY A 379 -5.72 -12.83 23.22
C GLY A 379 -6.86 -13.57 22.50
N TRP A 380 -7.60 -12.88 21.64
CA TRP A 380 -8.76 -13.45 20.92
C TRP A 380 -8.42 -13.94 19.51
N LEU A 381 -7.48 -13.28 18.83
CA LEU A 381 -7.16 -13.52 17.41
C LEU A 381 -5.79 -14.20 17.21
N GLY A 382 -5.01 -14.32 18.25
CA GLY A 382 -3.66 -14.91 18.23
C GLY A 382 -2.57 -13.86 18.48
N GLU A 383 -1.47 -14.32 19.06
CA GLU A 383 -0.33 -13.46 19.41
C GLU A 383 0.22 -12.75 18.16
N GLY A 384 0.49 -11.42 18.28
CA GLY A 384 0.98 -10.59 17.21
C GLY A 384 -0.06 -10.21 16.14
N SER A 385 -1.35 -10.54 16.34
CA SER A 385 -2.43 -10.11 15.44
C SER A 385 -2.59 -8.59 15.42
N ALA A 386 -2.55 -7.93 16.58
CA ALA A 386 -2.68 -6.48 16.71
C ALA A 386 -1.31 -5.84 16.92
N ARG A 387 -1.04 -4.79 16.15
CA ARG A 387 0.19 -4.00 16.25
C ARG A 387 -0.09 -2.52 16.04
N HIS A 388 0.56 -1.69 16.87
CA HIS A 388 0.61 -0.25 16.71
C HIS A 388 1.61 0.15 15.62
N TYR A 389 1.26 1.16 14.83
CA TYR A 389 2.10 1.76 13.79
C TYR A 389 2.06 3.28 13.90
N ALA A 390 3.21 3.92 13.66
CA ALA A 390 3.29 5.36 13.53
C ALA A 390 3.33 5.78 12.05
N ILE A 391 2.84 6.98 11.76
CA ILE A 391 3.01 7.58 10.43
C ILE A 391 4.45 8.05 10.30
N SER A 392 5.13 7.58 9.25
CA SER A 392 6.49 8.01 8.89
C SER A 392 6.42 9.19 7.93
N ASP A 393 7.11 10.26 8.21
CA ASP A 393 7.25 11.42 7.32
C ASP A 393 8.12 11.15 6.08
N LYS A 394 8.85 10.03 6.10
CA LYS A 394 9.78 9.63 5.04
C LYS A 394 9.10 8.73 4.02
N GLY A 395 9.25 9.09 2.75
CA GLY A 395 9.01 8.19 1.62
C GLY A 395 10.26 7.41 1.25
N ALA A 396 10.23 6.75 0.08
CA ALA A 396 11.39 6.02 -0.40
C ALA A 396 12.55 6.95 -0.77
N TYR A 397 13.75 6.66 -0.28
CA TYR A 397 14.97 7.43 -0.56
C TYR A 397 16.23 6.56 -0.55
N ALA A 398 17.31 7.09 -1.13
CA ALA A 398 18.65 6.54 -0.99
C ALA A 398 19.63 7.61 -0.52
N ALA A 399 20.70 7.22 0.19
CA ALA A 399 21.72 8.11 0.70
C ALA A 399 23.08 7.39 0.78
N TRP A 400 24.15 8.05 0.35
CA TRP A 400 25.51 7.54 0.53
C TRP A 400 25.91 7.60 2.02
N LEU A 401 26.56 6.54 2.50
CA LEU A 401 27.09 6.40 3.86
C LEU A 401 28.53 6.91 3.96
#